data_ef1e62e37fcd1bc501f42e169e80f35f
#
_entry.id   ef1e62e37fcd1bc501f42e169e80f35f
#
_cell.length_a   1.000
_cell.length_b   1.000
_cell.length_c   1.000
_cell.angle_alpha   90.00
_cell.angle_beta   90.00
_cell.angle_gamma   90.00
#
_symmetry.space_group_name_H-M   'P 1'
#
loop_
_entity.id
_entity.type
_entity.pdbx_description
1 polymer ?
#
loop_
_entity_poly.entity_id
_entity_poly.type
_entity_poly.pdbx_seq_one_letter_code
_entity_poly.pdbx_strand_id
1 'polypeptide(L)'
;MKNNRLKIIKSILATTVVFIAIIVLCMGFSRYSKRYYSQGEFEDWVITVNDYAPYTGTLYDESYKGFVYGDKITLQKMITLPKDQDICVLRFFSRHFAEQIYVNNELVYENGLDSIEKGRAVGNHYAMAPLETDKDFCYITIVLTVGDYKSRALPYVYIENGFETTEHFNIDIFVDMIIAAIMVVIGVSMLFIIIVNKNFTKEYRKGIWIGAFALCVAGWTFCNYGILQTVVHNVYITYFITEISLFMMPIPMMLFINEYQLPSMKKKIYSILIAMFIVFNIITFTLEVTGIYSYTYFVPLYQMMTIVAIVYSIIMLFGGVKDNV
;
A
#
# COMPACT_ATOMS: atom_id res chain seq x y z
N MET A 1 6.42 41.77 -17.84
CA MET A 1 7.15 40.56 -17.44
C MET A 1 7.42 40.44 -15.95
N LYS A 2 7.87 41.45 -15.23
CA LYS A 2 8.21 41.40 -13.78
C LYS A 2 7.02 40.99 -12.87
N ASN A 3 5.80 41.43 -13.19
CA ASN A 3 4.58 41.17 -12.41
C ASN A 3 4.09 39.70 -12.52
N ASN A 4 4.31 39.05 -13.67
CA ASN A 4 3.93 37.65 -13.84
C ASN A 4 4.90 36.69 -13.11
N ARG A 5 6.20 37.01 -13.09
CA ARG A 5 7.19 36.24 -12.31
C ARG A 5 6.89 36.28 -10.80
N LEU A 6 6.49 37.44 -10.30
CA LEU A 6 6.15 37.60 -8.88
C LEU A 6 4.88 36.83 -8.48
N LYS A 7 3.87 36.76 -9.38
CA LYS A 7 2.65 35.93 -9.18
C LYS A 7 2.98 34.44 -9.17
N ILE A 8 3.83 33.99 -10.08
CA ILE A 8 4.26 32.59 -10.14
C ILE A 8 5.02 32.21 -8.88
N ILE A 9 5.97 33.04 -8.43
CA ILE A 9 6.74 32.79 -7.20
C ILE A 9 5.82 32.73 -5.97
N LYS A 10 4.86 33.65 -5.85
CA LYS A 10 3.88 33.63 -4.75
C LYS A 10 2.99 32.38 -4.79
N SER A 11 2.56 31.94 -5.98
CA SER A 11 1.78 30.70 -6.13
C SER A 11 2.58 29.48 -5.72
N ILE A 12 3.83 29.36 -6.19
CA ILE A 12 4.73 28.27 -5.81
C ILE A 12 4.96 28.26 -4.29
N LEU A 13 5.24 29.44 -3.71
CA LEU A 13 5.47 29.55 -2.26
C LEU A 13 4.23 29.14 -1.46
N ALA A 14 3.05 29.60 -1.86
CA ALA A 14 1.77 29.23 -1.22
C ALA A 14 1.52 27.71 -1.30
N THR A 15 1.73 27.12 -2.48
CA THR A 15 1.58 25.67 -2.68
C THR A 15 2.57 24.88 -1.82
N THR A 16 3.83 25.33 -1.74
CA THR A 16 4.87 24.71 -0.91
C THR A 16 4.51 24.80 0.57
N VAL A 17 4.02 25.95 1.06
CA VAL A 17 3.58 26.11 2.45
C VAL A 17 2.42 25.19 2.79
N VAL A 18 1.40 25.09 1.92
CA VAL A 18 0.28 24.16 2.09
C VAL A 18 0.78 22.71 2.14
N PHE A 19 1.68 22.34 1.25
CA PHE A 19 2.26 20.98 1.21
C PHE A 19 3.04 20.66 2.48
N ILE A 20 3.86 21.59 2.97
CA ILE A 20 4.59 21.43 4.25
C ILE A 20 3.60 21.31 5.42
N ALA A 21 2.55 22.14 5.45
CA ALA A 21 1.52 22.07 6.49
C ALA A 21 0.82 20.70 6.52
N ILE A 22 0.49 20.13 5.35
CA ILE A 22 -0.08 18.78 5.25
C ILE A 22 0.90 17.74 5.77
N ILE A 23 2.17 17.79 5.39
CA ILE A 23 3.21 16.87 5.90
C ILE A 23 3.32 16.95 7.42
N VAL A 24 3.36 18.17 7.99
CA VAL A 24 3.46 18.37 9.45
C VAL A 24 2.22 17.83 10.17
N LEU A 25 1.03 18.02 9.61
CA LEU A 25 -0.22 17.45 10.15
C LEU A 25 -0.18 15.91 10.10
N CYS A 26 0.22 15.33 8.99
CA CYS A 26 0.36 13.88 8.85
C CYS A 26 1.40 13.31 9.83
N MET A 27 2.54 13.97 10.01
CA MET A 27 3.57 13.56 10.98
C MET A 27 3.07 13.70 12.43
N GLY A 28 2.33 14.78 12.73
CA GLY A 28 1.73 14.99 14.04
C GLY A 28 0.71 13.91 14.38
N PHE A 29 -0.14 13.58 13.42
CA PHE A 29 -1.14 12.53 13.55
C PHE A 29 -0.50 11.13 13.68
N SER A 30 0.53 10.82 12.88
CA SER A 30 1.29 9.58 13.00
C SER A 30 1.98 9.42 14.37
N ARG A 31 2.45 10.52 14.97
CA ARG A 31 3.01 10.50 16.34
C ARG A 31 1.95 10.30 17.41
N TYR A 32 0.76 10.86 17.21
CA TYR A 32 -0.40 10.67 18.09
C TYR A 32 -0.84 9.21 18.06
N SER A 33 -1.02 8.65 16.88
CA SER A 33 -1.33 7.23 16.67
C SER A 33 -0.32 6.32 17.38
N LYS A 34 1.00 6.52 17.19
CA LYS A 34 2.03 5.68 17.84
C LYS A 34 2.00 5.69 19.37
N ARG A 35 1.49 6.73 20.03
CA ARG A 35 1.34 6.76 21.51
C ARG A 35 0.23 5.83 22.01
N TYR A 36 -0.80 5.60 21.21
CA TYR A 36 -1.89 4.67 21.55
C TYR A 36 -1.45 3.20 21.47
N TYR A 37 -0.45 2.85 20.65
CA TYR A 37 0.02 1.49 20.45
C TYR A 37 0.96 0.93 21.53
N SER A 38 1.04 1.53 22.70
CA SER A 38 1.90 1.04 23.79
C SER A 38 1.36 -0.19 24.53
N GLN A 39 0.20 -0.71 24.17
CA GLN A 39 -0.50 -1.81 24.87
C GLN A 39 -0.66 -3.07 23.99
N GLY A 40 0.17 -3.25 22.98
CA GLY A 40 0.14 -4.46 22.15
C GLY A 40 0.70 -5.68 22.89
N GLU A 41 0.15 -6.85 22.59
CA GLU A 41 0.62 -8.14 23.09
C GLU A 41 1.82 -8.62 22.26
N PHE A 42 3.03 -8.15 22.58
CA PHE A 42 4.22 -8.39 21.75
C PHE A 42 5.15 -9.45 22.30
N GLU A 43 5.15 -9.69 23.60
CA GLU A 43 6.10 -10.55 24.31
C GLU A 43 5.50 -11.94 24.59
N ASP A 44 6.37 -12.88 24.90
CA ASP A 44 6.03 -14.23 25.36
C ASP A 44 5.15 -15.05 24.41
N TRP A 45 5.30 -14.86 23.11
CA TRP A 45 4.65 -15.73 22.13
C TRP A 45 5.49 -17.00 21.94
N VAL A 46 4.82 -18.15 21.93
CA VAL A 46 5.41 -19.40 21.44
C VAL A 46 5.32 -19.40 19.92
N ILE A 47 6.46 -19.36 19.27
CA ILE A 47 6.59 -19.23 17.81
C ILE A 47 7.10 -20.55 17.25
N THR A 48 6.42 -21.09 16.27
CA THR A 48 6.82 -22.28 15.51
C THR A 48 6.84 -21.93 14.02
N VAL A 49 7.94 -22.18 13.36
CA VAL A 49 8.09 -21.96 11.92
C VAL A 49 8.18 -23.32 11.24
N ASN A 50 7.21 -23.65 10.39
CA ASN A 50 7.07 -24.97 9.76
C ASN A 50 7.11 -26.09 10.83
N ASP A 51 8.01 -27.06 10.66
CA ASP A 51 8.21 -28.19 11.56
C ASP A 51 9.39 -28.00 12.53
N TYR A 52 9.94 -26.78 12.64
CA TYR A 52 11.03 -26.51 13.58
C TYR A 52 10.56 -26.51 15.03
N ALA A 53 11.50 -26.71 15.96
CA ALA A 53 11.18 -26.68 17.39
C ALA A 53 10.60 -25.31 17.80
N PRO A 54 9.53 -25.30 18.62
CA PRO A 54 8.95 -24.05 19.12
C PRO A 54 9.93 -23.33 20.05
N TYR A 55 9.89 -22.01 20.02
CA TYR A 55 10.66 -21.15 20.91
C TYR A 55 9.80 -19.98 21.40
N THR A 56 10.13 -19.39 22.54
CA THR A 56 9.48 -18.21 23.05
C THR A 56 10.18 -16.97 22.57
N GLY A 57 9.46 -16.02 22.02
CA GLY A 57 10.02 -14.80 21.43
C GLY A 57 9.07 -13.62 21.49
N THR A 58 9.60 -12.48 21.07
CA THR A 58 8.88 -11.21 20.93
C THR A 58 8.57 -10.97 19.48
N LEU A 59 7.34 -10.67 19.13
CA LEU A 59 6.92 -10.39 17.74
C LEU A 59 7.70 -9.20 17.12
N TYR A 60 8.23 -8.31 17.97
CA TYR A 60 8.94 -7.12 17.55
C TYR A 60 10.36 -7.39 17.05
N ASP A 61 11.11 -8.30 17.71
CA ASP A 61 12.52 -8.54 17.42
C ASP A 61 12.75 -9.53 16.28
N GLU A 62 11.69 -10.22 15.88
CA GLU A 62 11.73 -11.29 14.92
C GLU A 62 11.57 -10.77 13.47
N SER A 63 12.56 -9.98 13.04
CA SER A 63 12.72 -9.71 11.59
C SER A 63 13.33 -10.95 10.94
N TYR A 64 12.51 -11.94 10.59
CA TYR A 64 12.97 -13.16 9.94
C TYR A 64 13.56 -12.87 8.57
N LYS A 65 14.83 -13.17 8.43
CA LYS A 65 15.49 -13.20 7.15
C LYS A 65 15.15 -14.53 6.48
N GLY A 66 14.18 -14.50 5.56
CA GLY A 66 14.06 -15.57 4.61
C GLY A 66 12.84 -16.46 4.68
N PHE A 67 11.67 -15.97 5.05
CA PHE A 67 10.42 -16.70 4.77
C PHE A 67 10.23 -16.91 3.27
N VAL A 68 9.85 -18.12 2.91
CA VAL A 68 9.55 -18.52 1.54
C VAL A 68 8.03 -18.62 1.39
N TYR A 69 7.54 -18.36 0.19
CA TYR A 69 6.12 -18.56 -0.13
C TYR A 69 5.63 -19.95 0.32
N GLY A 70 4.54 -19.97 1.06
CA GLY A 70 3.96 -21.18 1.62
C GLY A 70 4.48 -21.60 2.99
N ASP A 71 5.53 -20.95 3.54
CA ASP A 71 5.95 -21.21 4.92
C ASP A 71 4.83 -20.93 5.90
N LYS A 72 4.70 -21.78 6.92
CA LYS A 72 3.71 -21.63 8.00
C LYS A 72 4.38 -21.20 9.28
N ILE A 73 3.82 -20.16 9.89
CA ILE A 73 4.28 -19.63 11.17
C ILE A 73 3.11 -19.71 12.14
N THR A 74 3.28 -20.46 13.20
CA THR A 74 2.27 -20.61 14.25
C THR A 74 2.69 -19.79 15.44
N LEU A 75 1.82 -18.87 15.86
CA LEU A 75 1.97 -18.01 17.05
C LEU A 75 0.94 -18.47 18.09
N GLN A 76 1.41 -18.79 19.29
CA GLN A 76 0.53 -19.28 20.36
C GLN A 76 0.77 -18.50 21.65
N LYS A 77 -0.32 -18.11 22.31
CA LYS A 77 -0.27 -17.42 23.60
C LYS A 77 -1.54 -17.63 24.39
N MET A 78 -1.40 -17.74 25.72
CA MET A 78 -2.52 -17.62 26.64
C MET A 78 -2.67 -16.17 27.05
N ILE A 79 -3.88 -15.62 26.90
CA ILE A 79 -4.19 -14.22 27.15
C ILE A 79 -5.27 -14.12 28.21
N THR A 80 -5.09 -13.18 29.15
CA THR A 80 -6.11 -12.84 30.14
C THR A 80 -6.99 -11.75 29.55
N LEU A 81 -8.30 -11.99 29.51
CA LEU A 81 -9.27 -11.03 28.99
C LEU A 81 -9.69 -10.07 30.11
N PRO A 82 -9.93 -8.79 29.79
CA PRO A 82 -10.49 -7.83 30.76
C PRO A 82 -11.88 -8.24 31.20
N LYS A 83 -12.13 -8.22 32.52
CA LYS A 83 -13.41 -8.71 33.13
C LYS A 83 -14.64 -7.85 32.84
N ASP A 84 -14.43 -6.61 32.44
CA ASP A 84 -15.50 -5.61 32.27
C ASP A 84 -15.85 -5.34 30.79
N GLN A 85 -15.45 -6.23 29.89
CA GLN A 85 -15.64 -6.02 28.44
C GLN A 85 -16.50 -7.14 27.85
N ASP A 86 -17.62 -6.75 27.23
CA ASP A 86 -18.56 -7.69 26.60
C ASP A 86 -17.97 -8.36 25.35
N ILE A 87 -17.11 -7.67 24.61
CA ILE A 87 -16.50 -8.17 23.37
C ILE A 87 -15.06 -7.69 23.29
N CYS A 88 -14.12 -8.63 23.29
CA CYS A 88 -12.73 -8.38 22.96
C CYS A 88 -12.47 -8.75 21.48
N VAL A 89 -11.60 -8.00 20.81
CA VAL A 89 -11.23 -8.23 19.43
C VAL A 89 -9.71 -8.35 19.34
N LEU A 90 -9.25 -9.43 18.74
CA LEU A 90 -7.87 -9.57 18.31
C LEU A 90 -7.73 -8.88 16.95
N ARG A 91 -6.82 -7.92 16.85
CA ARG A 91 -6.58 -7.15 15.64
C ARG A 91 -5.08 -7.10 15.30
N PHE A 92 -4.76 -7.23 14.02
CA PHE A 92 -3.42 -6.94 13.50
C PHE A 92 -3.48 -6.57 12.02
N PHE A 93 -2.46 -5.85 11.56
CA PHE A 93 -2.26 -5.57 10.14
C PHE A 93 -1.39 -6.65 9.52
N SER A 94 -1.99 -7.46 8.67
CA SER A 94 -1.33 -8.54 7.95
C SER A 94 -0.65 -8.00 6.69
N ARG A 95 0.63 -8.35 6.54
CA ARG A 95 1.42 -7.99 5.36
C ARG A 95 1.79 -9.24 4.58
N HIS A 96 0.99 -9.55 3.57
CA HIS A 96 1.23 -10.67 2.67
C HIS A 96 1.19 -12.05 3.34
N PHE A 97 0.38 -12.22 4.39
CA PHE A 97 0.09 -13.52 4.98
C PHE A 97 -1.37 -13.89 4.73
N ALA A 98 -1.62 -15.19 4.56
CA ALA A 98 -2.95 -15.75 4.79
C ALA A 98 -3.02 -16.22 6.23
N GLU A 99 -4.17 -16.08 6.88
CA GLU A 99 -4.32 -16.34 8.31
C GLU A 99 -5.43 -17.32 8.62
N GLN A 100 -5.18 -18.08 9.67
CA GLN A 100 -6.20 -18.77 10.46
C GLN A 100 -6.02 -18.41 11.93
N ILE A 101 -7.08 -17.97 12.58
CA ILE A 101 -7.09 -17.62 14.01
C ILE A 101 -8.00 -18.58 14.73
N TYR A 102 -7.43 -19.24 15.72
CA TYR A 102 -8.14 -20.17 16.61
C TYR A 102 -8.19 -19.59 18.00
N VAL A 103 -9.36 -19.65 18.63
CA VAL A 103 -9.58 -19.33 20.05
C VAL A 103 -10.01 -20.60 20.75
N ASN A 104 -9.26 -21.03 21.76
CA ASN A 104 -9.50 -22.29 22.48
C ASN A 104 -9.65 -23.51 21.53
N ASN A 105 -8.85 -23.55 20.47
CA ASN A 105 -8.85 -24.55 19.39
C ASN A 105 -10.05 -24.50 18.42
N GLU A 106 -10.92 -23.50 18.53
CA GLU A 106 -12.01 -23.27 17.59
C GLU A 106 -11.58 -22.23 16.55
N LEU A 107 -11.79 -22.49 15.25
CA LEU A 107 -11.48 -21.56 14.16
C LEU A 107 -12.50 -20.43 14.18
N VAL A 108 -12.03 -19.20 14.46
CA VAL A 108 -12.89 -18.00 14.52
C VAL A 108 -12.69 -17.06 13.34
N TYR A 109 -11.56 -17.16 12.66
CA TYR A 109 -11.26 -16.30 11.51
C TYR A 109 -10.34 -17.04 10.52
N GLU A 110 -10.64 -16.87 9.23
CA GLU A 110 -9.80 -17.38 8.13
C GLU A 110 -9.84 -16.40 6.97
N ASN A 111 -8.66 -16.11 6.37
CA ASN A 111 -8.57 -15.26 5.19
C ASN A 111 -7.33 -15.58 4.35
N GLY A 112 -7.46 -15.48 3.03
CA GLY A 112 -6.35 -15.56 2.07
C GLY A 112 -5.86 -16.96 1.71
N LEU A 113 -6.29 -18.04 2.38
CA LEU A 113 -5.83 -19.40 2.08
C LEU A 113 -6.23 -19.87 0.67
N ASP A 114 -7.40 -19.48 0.20
CA ASP A 114 -7.85 -19.78 -1.15
C ASP A 114 -6.95 -19.19 -2.24
N SER A 115 -6.27 -18.09 -1.93
CA SER A 115 -5.27 -17.47 -2.79
C SER A 115 -3.98 -18.29 -2.80
N ILE A 116 -3.52 -18.73 -1.61
CA ILE A 116 -2.33 -19.60 -1.49
C ILE A 116 -2.51 -20.90 -2.25
N GLU A 117 -3.67 -21.57 -2.09
CA GLU A 117 -3.99 -22.82 -2.79
C GLU A 117 -3.96 -22.68 -4.31
N LYS A 118 -4.29 -21.50 -4.82
CA LYS A 118 -4.23 -21.18 -6.26
C LYS A 118 -2.86 -20.66 -6.71
N GLY A 119 -1.83 -20.67 -5.84
CA GLY A 119 -0.50 -20.15 -6.12
C GLY A 119 -0.44 -18.63 -6.28
N ARG A 120 -1.43 -17.91 -5.76
CA ARG A 120 -1.56 -16.45 -5.85
C ARG A 120 -1.03 -15.77 -4.60
N ALA A 121 -0.57 -14.53 -4.76
CA ALA A 121 -0.15 -13.72 -3.63
C ALA A 121 -1.34 -13.26 -2.78
N VAL A 122 -1.05 -12.97 -1.51
CA VAL A 122 -1.99 -12.36 -0.56
C VAL A 122 -1.62 -10.90 -0.37
N GLY A 123 -2.61 -10.01 -0.41
CA GLY A 123 -2.40 -8.57 -0.21
C GLY A 123 -2.32 -8.19 1.27
N ASN A 124 -2.04 -6.91 1.49
CA ASN A 124 -2.10 -6.33 2.82
C ASN A 124 -3.56 -6.15 3.27
N HIS A 125 -3.84 -6.47 4.52
CA HIS A 125 -5.18 -6.30 5.09
C HIS A 125 -5.15 -6.30 6.62
N TYR A 126 -6.25 -5.89 7.25
CA TYR A 126 -6.46 -6.05 8.68
C TYR A 126 -7.16 -7.38 8.96
N ALA A 127 -6.58 -8.19 9.83
CA ALA A 127 -7.25 -9.32 10.46
C ALA A 127 -7.91 -8.84 11.75
N MET A 128 -9.20 -9.16 11.92
CA MET A 128 -9.99 -8.83 13.12
C MET A 128 -10.82 -10.06 13.48
N ALA A 129 -10.54 -10.62 14.65
CA ALA A 129 -11.23 -11.81 15.15
C ALA A 129 -11.87 -11.53 16.51
N PRO A 130 -13.17 -11.82 16.72
CA PRO A 130 -13.79 -11.70 18.02
C PRO A 130 -13.21 -12.75 18.97
N LEU A 131 -12.98 -12.33 20.21
CA LEU A 131 -12.54 -13.19 21.30
C LEU A 131 -13.72 -13.39 22.28
N GLU A 132 -14.73 -14.12 21.81
CA GLU A 132 -15.86 -14.48 22.65
C GLU A 132 -15.47 -15.67 23.53
N THR A 133 -15.53 -15.50 24.83
CA THR A 133 -15.26 -16.57 25.79
C THR A 133 -15.93 -16.27 27.13
N ASP A 134 -16.49 -17.30 27.74
CA ASP A 134 -17.07 -17.25 29.11
C ASP A 134 -16.00 -17.30 30.20
N LYS A 135 -14.72 -17.30 29.85
CA LYS A 135 -13.57 -17.44 30.75
C LYS A 135 -12.76 -16.16 30.81
N ASP A 136 -12.14 -15.93 31.97
CA ASP A 136 -11.21 -14.82 32.19
C ASP A 136 -9.93 -14.91 31.32
N PHE A 137 -9.71 -16.02 30.63
CA PHE A 137 -8.54 -16.28 29.79
C PHE A 137 -8.91 -17.08 28.54
N CYS A 138 -8.19 -16.87 27.45
CA CYS A 138 -8.30 -17.68 26.24
C CYS A 138 -6.92 -18.08 25.71
N TYR A 139 -6.88 -19.23 25.05
CA TYR A 139 -5.70 -19.68 24.33
C TYR A 139 -5.85 -19.33 22.86
N ILE A 140 -4.94 -18.48 22.38
CA ILE A 140 -4.95 -18.00 20.99
C ILE A 140 -3.88 -18.74 20.20
N THR A 141 -4.26 -19.21 19.03
CA THR A 141 -3.35 -19.74 18.03
C THR A 141 -3.58 -18.99 16.71
N ILE A 142 -2.55 -18.32 16.22
CA ILE A 142 -2.56 -17.65 14.91
C ILE A 142 -1.65 -18.44 13.99
N VAL A 143 -2.18 -18.96 12.90
CA VAL A 143 -1.40 -19.61 11.84
C VAL A 143 -1.30 -18.65 10.68
N LEU A 144 -0.09 -18.17 10.40
CA LEU A 144 0.24 -17.30 9.30
C LEU A 144 0.88 -18.14 8.19
N THR A 145 0.30 -18.12 6.99
CA THR A 145 0.92 -18.74 5.81
C THR A 145 1.47 -17.63 4.92
N VAL A 146 2.75 -17.72 4.59
CA VAL A 146 3.44 -16.71 3.79
C VAL A 146 2.90 -16.66 2.37
N GLY A 147 2.25 -15.57 2.00
CA GLY A 147 1.61 -15.37 0.69
C GLY A 147 2.43 -14.51 -0.28
N ASP A 148 3.64 -14.11 0.09
CA ASP A 148 4.57 -13.37 -0.78
C ASP A 148 6.03 -13.61 -0.35
N TYR A 149 6.93 -13.54 -1.30
CA TYR A 149 8.39 -13.63 -1.11
C TYR A 149 9.00 -12.46 -0.31
N LYS A 150 8.20 -11.49 0.06
CA LYS A 150 8.63 -10.27 0.77
C LYS A 150 8.18 -10.17 2.21
N SER A 151 7.38 -11.11 2.69
CA SER A 151 6.97 -11.11 4.09
C SER A 151 8.20 -11.26 4.99
N ARG A 152 8.55 -10.24 5.75
CA ARG A 152 9.77 -10.19 6.56
C ARG A 152 9.54 -9.86 8.02
N ALA A 153 8.33 -9.48 8.40
CA ALA A 153 8.01 -9.09 9.76
C ALA A 153 6.70 -9.71 10.19
N LEU A 154 6.69 -10.29 11.37
CA LEU A 154 5.46 -10.75 12.02
C LEU A 154 4.56 -9.55 12.33
N PRO A 155 3.23 -9.73 12.30
CA PRO A 155 2.31 -8.66 12.61
C PRO A 155 2.34 -8.30 14.09
N TYR A 156 2.08 -7.04 14.40
CA TYR A 156 1.82 -6.61 15.76
C TYR A 156 0.39 -6.97 16.14
N VAL A 157 0.23 -7.80 17.14
CA VAL A 157 -1.06 -8.27 17.61
C VAL A 157 -1.58 -7.37 18.74
N TYR A 158 -2.80 -6.88 18.61
CA TYR A 158 -3.50 -6.06 19.58
C TYR A 158 -4.74 -6.78 20.07
N ILE A 159 -5.05 -6.64 21.37
CA ILE A 159 -6.28 -7.12 21.95
C ILE A 159 -6.97 -5.91 22.55
N GLU A 160 -8.11 -5.60 22.01
CA GLU A 160 -8.82 -4.36 22.24
C GLU A 160 -10.31 -4.67 22.46
N ASN A 161 -11.04 -3.78 23.12
CA ASN A 161 -12.50 -3.88 23.09
C ASN A 161 -13.04 -3.50 21.69
N GLY A 162 -14.25 -3.91 21.37
CA GLY A 162 -14.82 -3.69 20.03
C GLY A 162 -14.94 -2.21 19.64
N PHE A 163 -15.11 -1.30 20.62
CA PHE A 163 -15.15 0.14 20.38
C PHE A 163 -13.74 0.69 20.08
N GLU A 164 -12.75 0.36 20.91
CA GLU A 164 -11.35 0.74 20.71
C GLU A 164 -10.81 0.22 19.38
N THR A 165 -11.15 -1.02 19.03
CA THR A 165 -10.77 -1.60 17.72
C THR A 165 -11.27 -0.75 16.57
N THR A 166 -12.52 -0.30 16.62
CA THR A 166 -13.10 0.54 15.56
C THR A 166 -12.45 1.93 15.53
N GLU A 167 -12.20 2.52 16.70
CA GLU A 167 -11.54 3.82 16.80
C GLU A 167 -10.10 3.76 16.28
N HIS A 168 -9.32 2.79 16.72
CA HIS A 168 -7.94 2.61 16.29
C HIS A 168 -7.83 2.27 14.80
N PHE A 169 -8.71 1.43 14.28
CA PHE A 169 -8.76 1.15 12.84
C PHE A 169 -9.04 2.42 12.03
N ASN A 170 -10.04 3.22 12.44
CA ASN A 170 -10.35 4.47 11.76
C ASN A 170 -9.19 5.47 11.83
N ILE A 171 -8.49 5.54 12.97
CA ILE A 171 -7.31 6.40 13.13
C ILE A 171 -6.19 5.94 12.19
N ASP A 172 -5.93 4.65 12.09
CA ASP A 172 -4.88 4.08 11.25
C ASP A 172 -5.06 4.43 9.78
N ILE A 173 -6.30 4.31 9.28
CA ILE A 173 -6.59 4.53 7.86
C ILE A 173 -6.95 5.98 7.51
N PHE A 174 -7.20 6.85 8.51
CA PHE A 174 -7.79 8.18 8.29
C PHE A 174 -6.96 9.08 7.37
N VAL A 175 -5.65 9.17 7.62
CA VAL A 175 -4.76 10.01 6.81
C VAL A 175 -4.67 9.49 5.38
N ASP A 176 -4.53 8.18 5.21
CA ASP A 176 -4.44 7.54 3.90
C ASP A 176 -5.76 7.67 3.14
N MET A 177 -6.89 7.57 3.84
CA MET A 177 -8.22 7.79 3.27
C MET A 177 -8.38 9.22 2.74
N ILE A 178 -7.93 10.25 3.48
CA ILE A 178 -7.95 11.64 3.03
C ILE A 178 -7.08 11.82 1.79
N ILE A 179 -5.85 11.31 1.82
CA ILE A 179 -4.94 11.41 0.67
C ILE A 179 -5.55 10.74 -0.56
N ALA A 180 -6.08 9.53 -0.41
CA ALA A 180 -6.70 8.80 -1.49
C ALA A 180 -7.94 9.53 -2.03
N ALA A 181 -8.80 10.07 -1.17
CA ALA A 181 -9.97 10.85 -1.57
C ALA A 181 -9.59 12.12 -2.37
N ILE A 182 -8.58 12.86 -1.91
CA ILE A 182 -8.05 14.03 -2.63
C ILE A 182 -7.54 13.61 -4.02
N MET A 183 -6.79 12.50 -4.10
CA MET A 183 -6.27 12.02 -5.39
C MET A 183 -7.37 11.56 -6.33
N VAL A 184 -8.44 10.94 -5.83
CA VAL A 184 -9.64 10.61 -6.63
C VAL A 184 -10.28 11.88 -7.16
N VAL A 185 -10.50 12.88 -6.32
CA VAL A 185 -11.12 14.16 -6.73
C VAL A 185 -10.29 14.84 -7.81
N ILE A 186 -8.97 14.91 -7.64
CA ILE A 186 -8.05 15.46 -8.66
C ILE A 186 -8.16 14.66 -9.96
N GLY A 187 -8.05 13.33 -9.88
CA GLY A 187 -8.07 12.45 -11.04
C GLY A 187 -9.37 12.56 -11.83
N VAL A 188 -10.51 12.44 -11.15
CA VAL A 188 -11.84 12.53 -11.75
C VAL A 188 -12.10 13.91 -12.32
N SER A 189 -11.74 14.99 -11.59
CA SER A 189 -11.91 16.37 -12.07
C SER A 189 -11.11 16.64 -13.33
N MET A 190 -9.87 16.18 -13.42
CA MET A 190 -9.04 16.32 -14.62
C MET A 190 -9.63 15.58 -15.82
N LEU A 191 -10.13 14.35 -15.63
CA LEU A 191 -10.79 13.60 -16.69
C LEU A 191 -12.12 14.24 -17.09
N PHE A 192 -12.91 14.76 -16.14
CA PHE A 192 -14.17 15.43 -16.41
C PHE A 192 -13.99 16.70 -17.25
N ILE A 193 -13.01 17.55 -16.91
CA ILE A 193 -12.67 18.76 -17.67
C ILE A 193 -12.43 18.43 -19.15
N ILE A 194 -11.81 17.28 -19.43
CA ILE A 194 -11.50 16.85 -20.80
C ILE A 194 -12.73 16.41 -21.55
N ILE A 195 -13.63 15.67 -20.88
CA ILE A 195 -14.88 15.21 -21.48
C ILE A 195 -15.78 16.41 -21.88
N VAL A 196 -15.80 17.46 -21.04
CA VAL A 196 -16.61 18.64 -21.27
C VAL A 196 -16.01 19.56 -22.35
N ASN A 197 -14.68 19.65 -22.44
CA ASN A 197 -14.00 20.51 -23.39
C ASN A 197 -13.71 19.75 -24.71
N LYS A 198 -14.50 20.09 -25.76
CA LYS A 198 -14.33 19.49 -27.10
C LYS A 198 -13.02 19.86 -27.82
N ASN A 199 -12.29 20.87 -27.38
CA ASN A 199 -11.02 21.31 -27.99
C ASN A 199 -9.83 20.59 -27.36
N PHE A 200 -9.38 19.54 -27.99
CA PHE A 200 -8.27 18.67 -27.53
C PHE A 200 -6.90 19.34 -27.79
N THR A 201 -6.52 20.30 -26.93
CA THR A 201 -5.21 20.96 -27.01
C THR A 201 -4.13 20.19 -26.26
N LYS A 202 -2.85 20.53 -26.47
CA LYS A 202 -1.70 19.93 -25.73
C LYS A 202 -1.85 20.10 -24.22
N GLU A 203 -2.41 21.23 -23.76
CA GLU A 203 -2.59 21.50 -22.32
C GLU A 203 -3.61 20.53 -21.69
N TYR A 204 -4.68 20.19 -22.41
CA TYR A 204 -5.64 19.19 -21.93
C TYR A 204 -5.02 17.79 -21.84
N ARG A 205 -4.14 17.39 -22.78
CA ARG A 205 -3.42 16.11 -22.67
C ARG A 205 -2.56 16.00 -21.43
N LYS A 206 -1.88 17.09 -21.04
CA LYS A 206 -1.14 17.13 -19.76
C LYS A 206 -2.05 16.89 -18.56
N GLY A 207 -3.26 17.46 -18.57
CA GLY A 207 -4.27 17.23 -17.54
C GLY A 207 -4.69 15.74 -17.45
N ILE A 208 -4.84 15.05 -18.59
CA ILE A 208 -5.15 13.61 -18.60
C ILE A 208 -4.09 12.82 -17.82
N TRP A 209 -2.82 13.06 -18.13
CA TRP A 209 -1.74 12.30 -17.52
C TRP A 209 -1.61 12.57 -16.02
N ILE A 210 -1.80 13.81 -15.58
CA ILE A 210 -1.87 14.13 -14.14
C ILE A 210 -3.06 13.43 -13.49
N GLY A 211 -4.24 13.45 -14.13
CA GLY A 211 -5.43 12.77 -13.64
C GLY A 211 -5.23 11.26 -13.54
N ALA A 212 -4.65 10.63 -14.56
CA ALA A 212 -4.35 9.20 -14.57
C ALA A 212 -3.32 8.84 -13.47
N PHE A 213 -2.29 9.65 -13.29
CA PHE A 213 -1.32 9.47 -12.20
C PHE A 213 -1.99 9.55 -10.82
N ALA A 214 -2.84 10.57 -10.62
CA ALA A 214 -3.57 10.73 -9.36
C ALA A 214 -4.49 9.53 -9.06
N LEU A 215 -5.16 8.97 -10.07
CA LEU A 215 -5.97 7.75 -9.91
C LEU A 215 -5.13 6.52 -9.59
N CYS A 216 -3.95 6.38 -10.17
CA CYS A 216 -3.02 5.31 -9.79
C CYS A 216 -2.58 5.44 -8.33
N VAL A 217 -2.22 6.66 -7.88
CA VAL A 217 -1.87 6.91 -6.47
C VAL A 217 -3.05 6.58 -5.55
N ALA A 218 -4.25 7.01 -5.90
CA ALA A 218 -5.46 6.72 -5.14
C ALA A 218 -5.71 5.21 -5.02
N GLY A 219 -5.67 4.48 -6.14
CA GLY A 219 -5.88 3.03 -6.15
C GLY A 219 -4.86 2.29 -5.30
N TRP A 220 -3.60 2.67 -5.39
CA TRP A 220 -2.54 2.12 -4.54
C TRP A 220 -2.79 2.41 -3.05
N THR A 221 -3.11 3.65 -2.70
CA THR A 221 -3.35 4.05 -1.30
C THR A 221 -4.57 3.34 -0.72
N PHE A 222 -5.70 3.31 -1.45
CA PHE A 222 -6.92 2.64 -0.98
C PHE A 222 -6.72 1.16 -0.67
N CYS A 223 -5.91 0.47 -1.48
CA CYS A 223 -5.76 -0.97 -1.34
C CYS A 223 -4.61 -1.34 -0.40
N ASN A 224 -3.48 -0.63 -0.48
CA ASN A 224 -2.28 -0.96 0.30
C ASN A 224 -2.45 -0.81 1.81
N TYR A 225 -3.30 0.11 2.25
CA TYR A 225 -3.59 0.38 3.66
C TYR A 225 -4.91 -0.23 4.15
N GLY A 226 -5.49 -1.16 3.40
CA GLY A 226 -6.66 -1.89 3.83
C GLY A 226 -7.99 -1.10 3.82
N ILE A 227 -8.02 0.14 3.27
CA ILE A 227 -9.25 0.95 3.23
C ILE A 227 -10.32 0.26 2.38
N LEU A 228 -9.93 -0.30 1.24
CA LEU A 228 -10.86 -0.99 0.34
C LEU A 228 -11.41 -2.28 0.94
N GLN A 229 -10.76 -2.86 1.94
CA GLN A 229 -11.22 -4.06 2.65
C GLN A 229 -12.60 -3.87 3.31
N THR A 230 -12.95 -2.64 3.71
CA THR A 230 -14.27 -2.34 4.27
C THR A 230 -15.42 -2.60 3.29
N VAL A 231 -15.13 -2.62 2.00
CA VAL A 231 -16.11 -2.84 0.91
C VAL A 231 -15.82 -4.13 0.14
N VAL A 232 -14.55 -4.42 -0.13
CA VAL A 232 -14.10 -5.59 -0.89
C VAL A 232 -13.35 -6.54 0.04
N HIS A 233 -14.00 -7.61 0.44
CA HIS A 233 -13.45 -8.60 1.38
C HIS A 233 -12.44 -9.57 0.75
N ASN A 234 -12.27 -9.56 -0.57
CA ASN A 234 -11.35 -10.44 -1.26
C ASN A 234 -9.94 -9.85 -1.29
N VAL A 235 -9.03 -10.45 -0.52
CA VAL A 235 -7.63 -9.99 -0.38
C VAL A 235 -6.82 -10.07 -1.67
N TYR A 236 -7.15 -10.98 -2.58
CA TYR A 236 -6.50 -11.06 -3.89
C TYR A 236 -6.90 -9.88 -4.79
N ILE A 237 -8.16 -9.47 -4.77
CA ILE A 237 -8.61 -8.31 -5.56
C ILE A 237 -7.93 -7.03 -5.05
N THR A 238 -7.85 -6.83 -3.73
CA THR A 238 -7.17 -5.66 -3.16
C THR A 238 -5.68 -5.67 -3.49
N TYR A 239 -5.01 -6.82 -3.38
CA TYR A 239 -3.63 -7.01 -3.81
C TYR A 239 -3.44 -6.64 -5.29
N PHE A 240 -4.27 -7.21 -6.15
CA PHE A 240 -4.18 -6.99 -7.60
C PHE A 240 -4.33 -5.52 -7.98
N ILE A 241 -5.29 -4.80 -7.37
CA ILE A 241 -5.48 -3.36 -7.60
C ILE A 241 -4.28 -2.57 -7.06
N THR A 242 -3.72 -2.94 -5.90
CA THR A 242 -2.51 -2.32 -5.35
C THR A 242 -1.36 -2.39 -6.34
N GLU A 243 -1.04 -3.60 -6.79
CA GLU A 243 0.12 -3.83 -7.63
C GLU A 243 -0.06 -3.21 -9.03
N ILE A 244 -1.22 -3.37 -9.67
CA ILE A 244 -1.46 -2.76 -10.97
C ILE A 244 -1.39 -1.22 -10.89
N SER A 245 -1.93 -0.63 -9.82
CA SER A 245 -1.87 0.82 -9.60
C SER A 245 -0.42 1.30 -9.45
N LEU A 246 0.40 0.56 -8.67
CA LEU A 246 1.82 0.86 -8.47
C LEU A 246 2.59 0.77 -9.78
N PHE A 247 2.45 -0.34 -10.51
CA PHE A 247 3.19 -0.60 -11.74
C PHE A 247 2.77 0.32 -12.90
N MET A 248 1.53 0.78 -12.91
CA MET A 248 1.04 1.74 -13.91
C MET A 248 1.46 3.18 -13.61
N MET A 249 1.79 3.52 -12.36
CA MET A 249 2.06 4.89 -11.91
C MET A 249 3.15 5.65 -12.71
N PRO A 250 4.30 5.08 -13.12
CA PRO A 250 5.32 5.78 -13.90
C PRO A 250 4.85 6.19 -15.29
N ILE A 251 3.97 5.42 -15.94
CA ILE A 251 3.54 5.64 -17.33
C ILE A 251 2.88 7.02 -17.51
N PRO A 252 1.81 7.39 -16.78
CA PRO A 252 1.21 8.70 -16.93
C PRO A 252 2.16 9.84 -16.54
N MET A 253 3.04 9.64 -15.55
CA MET A 253 4.06 10.65 -15.22
C MET A 253 5.05 10.88 -16.37
N MET A 254 5.52 9.80 -17.00
CA MET A 254 6.39 9.89 -18.16
C MET A 254 5.67 10.51 -19.36
N LEU A 255 4.42 10.16 -19.61
CA LEU A 255 3.61 10.76 -20.68
C LEU A 255 3.38 12.24 -20.44
N PHE A 256 3.14 12.67 -19.20
CA PHE A 256 3.07 14.07 -18.83
C PHE A 256 4.35 14.83 -19.18
N ILE A 257 5.52 14.30 -18.83
CA ILE A 257 6.82 14.91 -19.12
C ILE A 257 7.07 14.94 -20.65
N ASN A 258 6.66 13.91 -21.37
CA ASN A 258 6.81 13.82 -22.83
C ASN A 258 6.00 14.87 -23.61
N GLU A 259 4.94 15.44 -22.99
CA GLU A 259 4.18 16.54 -23.60
C GLU A 259 4.92 17.89 -23.53
N TYR A 260 6.00 18.01 -22.74
CA TYR A 260 6.87 19.18 -22.80
C TYR A 260 7.71 19.18 -24.09
N GLN A 261 8.13 20.38 -24.53
CA GLN A 261 8.95 20.54 -25.72
C GLN A 261 10.37 20.01 -25.47
N LEU A 262 10.58 18.72 -25.74
CA LEU A 262 11.87 18.06 -25.66
C LEU A 262 12.53 18.05 -27.04
N PRO A 263 13.88 18.16 -27.15
CA PRO A 263 14.60 17.95 -28.38
C PRO A 263 14.28 16.59 -29.02
N SER A 264 14.21 16.49 -30.34
CA SER A 264 13.68 15.32 -31.06
C SER A 264 14.36 13.99 -30.70
N MET A 265 15.68 13.98 -30.59
CA MET A 265 16.44 12.77 -30.22
C MET A 265 16.10 12.31 -28.76
N LYS A 266 16.06 13.25 -27.84
CA LYS A 266 15.74 12.96 -26.44
C LYS A 266 14.31 12.42 -26.31
N LYS A 267 13.36 12.99 -27.07
CA LYS A 267 11.97 12.54 -27.13
C LYS A 267 11.84 11.10 -27.62
N LYS A 268 12.65 10.67 -28.59
CA LYS A 268 12.64 9.29 -29.09
C LYS A 268 13.06 8.29 -28.01
N ILE A 269 14.14 8.58 -27.29
CA ILE A 269 14.61 7.72 -26.17
C ILE A 269 13.53 7.63 -25.10
N TYR A 270 12.91 8.75 -24.77
CA TYR A 270 11.84 8.78 -23.75
C TYR A 270 10.62 7.95 -24.14
N SER A 271 10.24 8.02 -25.43
CA SER A 271 9.16 7.19 -25.97
C SER A 271 9.49 5.69 -25.93
N ILE A 272 10.77 5.32 -26.13
CA ILE A 272 11.22 3.93 -25.97
C ILE A 272 11.08 3.48 -24.50
N LEU A 273 11.49 4.32 -23.55
CA LEU A 273 11.33 4.00 -22.12
C LEU A 273 9.86 3.81 -21.76
N ILE A 274 8.96 4.67 -22.23
CA ILE A 274 7.52 4.52 -22.01
C ILE A 274 7.02 3.19 -22.59
N ALA A 275 7.42 2.86 -23.82
CA ALA A 275 7.07 1.59 -24.46
C ALA A 275 7.58 0.38 -23.65
N MET A 276 8.80 0.45 -23.11
CA MET A 276 9.34 -0.60 -22.23
C MET A 276 8.48 -0.79 -20.97
N PHE A 277 8.05 0.30 -20.31
CA PHE A 277 7.14 0.20 -19.16
C PHE A 277 5.80 -0.42 -19.54
N ILE A 278 5.21 -0.04 -20.67
CA ILE A 278 3.95 -0.60 -21.15
C ILE A 278 4.10 -2.11 -21.41
N VAL A 279 5.12 -2.52 -22.15
CA VAL A 279 5.39 -3.94 -22.44
C VAL A 279 5.65 -4.72 -21.17
N PHE A 280 6.46 -4.17 -20.26
CA PHE A 280 6.74 -4.77 -18.96
C PHE A 280 5.46 -4.99 -18.15
N ASN A 281 4.57 -3.98 -18.08
CA ASN A 281 3.29 -4.10 -17.39
C ASN A 281 2.37 -5.16 -18.02
N ILE A 282 2.31 -5.24 -19.37
CA ILE A 282 1.50 -6.26 -20.05
C ILE A 282 2.03 -7.67 -19.71
N ILE A 283 3.34 -7.86 -19.73
CA ILE A 283 3.96 -9.16 -19.40
C ILE A 283 3.67 -9.52 -17.94
N THR A 284 3.96 -8.64 -16.99
CA THR A 284 3.78 -8.92 -15.56
C THR A 284 2.31 -9.12 -15.21
N PHE A 285 1.40 -8.35 -15.80
CA PHE A 285 -0.04 -8.53 -15.67
C PHE A 285 -0.49 -9.92 -16.18
N THR A 286 0.00 -10.34 -17.35
CA THR A 286 -0.35 -11.64 -17.91
C THR A 286 0.15 -12.78 -17.03
N LEU A 287 1.38 -12.68 -16.50
CA LEU A 287 1.97 -13.69 -15.62
C LEU A 287 1.24 -13.80 -14.29
N GLU A 288 0.81 -12.68 -13.71
CA GLU A 288 0.00 -12.65 -12.48
C GLU A 288 -1.37 -13.29 -12.70
N VAL A 289 -2.10 -12.89 -13.75
CA VAL A 289 -3.45 -13.42 -14.04
C VAL A 289 -3.43 -14.90 -14.34
N THR A 290 -2.37 -15.38 -15.01
CA THR A 290 -2.20 -16.83 -15.31
C THR A 290 -1.70 -17.62 -14.11
N GLY A 291 -1.32 -16.97 -13.00
CA GLY A 291 -0.80 -17.64 -11.80
C GLY A 291 0.61 -18.23 -11.97
N ILE A 292 1.34 -17.85 -13.05
CA ILE A 292 2.70 -18.37 -13.30
C ILE A 292 3.71 -17.68 -12.38
N TYR A 293 3.61 -16.36 -12.26
CA TYR A 293 4.46 -15.56 -11.39
C TYR A 293 3.70 -14.37 -10.80
N SER A 294 3.87 -14.12 -9.51
CA SER A 294 3.33 -12.93 -8.83
C SER A 294 4.08 -11.66 -9.23
N TYR A 295 3.39 -10.52 -9.19
CA TYR A 295 3.98 -9.18 -9.36
C TYR A 295 5.21 -8.95 -8.49
N THR A 296 5.22 -9.50 -7.28
CA THR A 296 6.27 -9.30 -6.30
C THR A 296 7.66 -9.75 -6.76
N TYR A 297 7.73 -10.74 -7.64
CA TYR A 297 8.98 -11.14 -8.29
C TYR A 297 9.59 -10.04 -9.15
N PHE A 298 8.75 -9.21 -9.74
CA PHE A 298 9.16 -8.17 -10.68
C PHE A 298 9.43 -6.82 -10.04
N VAL A 299 9.10 -6.65 -8.75
CA VAL A 299 9.28 -5.36 -8.05
C VAL A 299 10.73 -4.86 -8.06
N PRO A 300 11.78 -5.68 -7.85
CA PRO A 300 13.15 -5.17 -7.94
C PRO A 300 13.49 -4.63 -9.33
N LEU A 301 13.09 -5.35 -10.38
CA LEU A 301 13.30 -4.89 -11.76
C LEU A 301 12.49 -3.62 -12.06
N TYR A 302 11.23 -3.57 -11.62
CA TYR A 302 10.39 -2.39 -11.72
C TYR A 302 11.00 -1.17 -11.01
N GLN A 303 11.55 -1.35 -9.81
CA GLN A 303 12.22 -0.27 -9.05
C GLN A 303 13.45 0.25 -9.80
N MET A 304 14.28 -0.64 -10.35
CA MET A 304 15.42 -0.24 -11.17
C MET A 304 14.99 0.56 -12.41
N MET A 305 13.98 0.08 -13.14
CA MET A 305 13.42 0.80 -14.30
C MET A 305 12.88 2.18 -13.89
N THR A 306 12.19 2.27 -12.77
CA THR A 306 11.61 3.52 -12.23
C THR A 306 12.72 4.51 -11.86
N ILE A 307 13.79 4.07 -11.20
CA ILE A 307 14.95 4.92 -10.89
C ILE A 307 15.56 5.48 -12.19
N VAL A 308 15.79 4.63 -13.20
CA VAL A 308 16.31 5.06 -14.50
C VAL A 308 15.38 6.09 -15.14
N ALA A 309 14.07 5.86 -15.11
CA ALA A 309 13.08 6.80 -15.65
C ALA A 309 13.08 8.14 -14.90
N ILE A 310 13.18 8.14 -13.58
CA ILE A 310 13.26 9.36 -12.76
C ILE A 310 14.54 10.15 -13.09
N VAL A 311 15.69 9.49 -13.05
CA VAL A 311 16.99 10.14 -13.35
C VAL A 311 16.97 10.74 -14.76
N TYR A 312 16.50 9.97 -15.75
CA TYR A 312 16.39 10.46 -17.10
C TYR A 312 15.40 11.63 -17.23
N SER A 313 14.27 11.58 -16.54
CA SER A 313 13.29 12.69 -16.47
C SER A 313 13.89 13.96 -15.90
N ILE A 314 14.68 13.85 -14.84
CA ILE A 314 15.39 14.98 -14.23
C ILE A 314 16.39 15.58 -15.22
N ILE A 315 17.21 14.77 -15.87
CA ILE A 315 18.17 15.22 -16.90
C ILE A 315 17.46 15.94 -18.04
N MET A 316 16.29 15.46 -18.44
CA MET A 316 15.48 16.05 -19.51
C MET A 316 14.93 17.42 -19.12
N LEU A 317 14.40 17.55 -17.92
CA LEU A 317 13.84 18.82 -17.43
C LEU A 317 14.93 19.89 -17.28
N PHE A 318 16.09 19.53 -16.72
CA PHE A 318 17.21 20.49 -16.57
C PHE A 318 17.95 20.78 -17.88
N GLY A 319 18.06 19.82 -18.79
CA GLY A 319 18.69 20.02 -20.11
C GLY A 319 17.88 20.93 -21.02
N GLY A 320 16.53 20.90 -20.93
CA GLY A 320 15.65 21.77 -21.70
C GLY A 320 15.66 23.26 -21.27
N VAL A 321 16.14 23.55 -20.06
CA VAL A 321 16.29 24.95 -19.58
C VAL A 321 17.51 25.63 -20.20
N LYS A 322 18.56 24.89 -20.53
CA LYS A 322 19.79 25.46 -21.14
C LYS A 322 19.62 25.80 -22.62
N ASP A 323 18.75 25.14 -23.35
CA ASP A 323 18.55 25.36 -24.79
C ASP A 323 17.57 26.52 -25.06
N ASN A 324 17.00 27.17 -24.05
CA ASN A 324 16.07 28.30 -24.15
C ASN A 324 16.61 29.61 -23.51
N VAL A 325 17.90 29.69 -23.19
CA VAL A 325 18.63 30.88 -22.72
C VAL A 325 19.66 31.24 -23.82
#